data_8e6797bc65390f80d1b078713111034c
#
_entry.id   8e6797bc65390f80d1b078713111034c
#
_cell.length_a   1.000
_cell.length_b   1.000
_cell.length_c   1.000
_cell.angle_alpha   90.00
_cell.angle_beta   90.00
_cell.angle_gamma   90.00
#
_symmetry.space_group_name_H-M   'P 1'
#
loop_
_entity.id
_entity.type
_entity.pdbx_description
1 polymer ?
#
loop_
_entity_poly.entity_id
_entity_poly.type
_entity_poly.pdbx_seq_one_letter_code
_entity_poly.pdbx_strand_id
1 'polypeptide(L)'
;MRDLSEFNKLEEYLKVKGIPYERISEDTKYDPEHPYCIEELERHQLIVYDERGNRLWDAICHYGSYGAEEGLLEIYGEIVSPMAGDSVEGWLTAEDIIKRIEQRKEKKHEID
;
A
#
# COMPACT_ATOMS: atom_id res chain seq x y z
N MET A 1 7.67 -1.09 -17.30
CA MET A 1 8.12 -0.68 -15.96
C MET A 1 6.91 -0.21 -15.15
N ARG A 2 6.83 -0.62 -13.89
CA ARG A 2 5.71 -0.26 -13.03
C ARG A 2 5.72 1.23 -12.71
N ASP A 3 4.57 1.90 -12.83
CA ASP A 3 4.42 3.28 -12.38
C ASP A 3 4.26 3.29 -10.86
N LEU A 4 5.26 3.81 -10.15
CA LEU A 4 5.29 3.88 -8.70
C LEU A 4 5.06 5.30 -8.17
N SER A 5 4.52 6.20 -9.00
CA SER A 5 4.29 7.60 -8.59
C SER A 5 3.39 7.68 -7.36
N GLU A 6 2.26 6.98 -7.35
CA GLU A 6 1.34 6.99 -6.21
C GLU A 6 1.94 6.28 -4.99
N PHE A 7 2.64 5.17 -5.22
CA PHE A 7 3.35 4.43 -4.18
C PHE A 7 4.38 5.32 -3.48
N ASN A 8 5.17 6.05 -4.26
CA ASN A 8 6.18 6.95 -3.72
C ASN A 8 5.58 8.14 -2.98
N LYS A 9 4.45 8.68 -3.46
CA LYS A 9 3.73 9.76 -2.77
C LYS A 9 3.24 9.30 -1.40
N LEU A 10 2.71 8.09 -1.31
CA LEU A 10 2.25 7.54 -0.04
C LEU A 10 3.42 7.37 0.92
N GLU A 11 4.55 6.85 0.46
CA GLU A 11 5.73 6.71 1.29
C GLU A 11 6.19 8.07 1.84
N GLU A 12 6.23 9.09 1.00
CA GLU A 12 6.64 10.43 1.42
C GLU A 12 5.73 10.97 2.52
N TYR A 13 4.43 10.76 2.40
CA TYR A 13 3.47 11.15 3.44
C TYR A 13 3.78 10.44 4.76
N LEU A 14 4.03 9.13 4.71
CA LEU A 14 4.34 8.36 5.92
C LEU A 14 5.61 8.87 6.60
N LYS A 15 6.64 9.21 5.81
CA LYS A 15 7.88 9.79 6.34
C LYS A 15 7.64 11.13 7.02
N VAL A 16 6.94 12.03 6.33
CA VAL A 16 6.69 13.40 6.83
C VAL A 16 5.90 13.36 8.14
N LYS A 17 4.94 12.45 8.23
CA LYS A 17 4.10 12.31 9.43
C LYS A 17 4.72 11.47 10.55
N GLY A 18 5.89 10.88 10.29
CA GLY A 18 6.55 10.04 11.30
C GLY A 18 5.82 8.75 11.60
N ILE A 19 5.05 8.23 10.65
CA ILE A 19 4.31 6.98 10.82
C ILE A 19 5.27 5.81 10.58
N PRO A 20 5.39 4.86 11.53
CA PRO A 20 6.30 3.72 11.35
C PRO A 20 5.87 2.85 10.17
N TYR A 21 6.80 2.57 9.26
CA TYR A 21 6.52 1.73 8.11
C TYR A 21 7.79 1.01 7.63
N GLU A 22 7.57 -0.01 6.83
CA GLU A 22 8.62 -0.73 6.11
C GLU A 22 8.30 -0.70 4.63
N ARG A 23 9.31 -0.43 3.80
CA ARG A 23 9.17 -0.50 2.34
C ARG A 23 9.90 -1.71 1.81
N ILE A 24 9.17 -2.52 1.04
CA ILE A 24 9.74 -3.60 0.24
C ILE A 24 9.51 -3.20 -1.21
N SER A 25 10.57 -3.10 -1.99
CA SER A 25 10.46 -2.71 -3.39
C SER A 25 11.49 -3.50 -4.19
N GLU A 26 11.00 -4.53 -4.86
CA GLU A 26 11.81 -5.45 -5.67
C GLU A 26 11.25 -5.49 -7.08
N ASP A 27 12.07 -5.03 -8.04
CA ASP A 27 11.68 -5.08 -9.43
C ASP A 27 11.83 -6.49 -9.99
N THR A 28 11.02 -6.79 -11.01
CA THR A 28 11.11 -8.03 -11.74
C THR A 28 12.50 -8.19 -12.34
N LYS A 29 13.20 -9.26 -11.97
CA LYS A 29 14.49 -9.60 -12.55
C LYS A 29 14.31 -10.77 -13.51
N TYR A 30 14.94 -10.68 -14.68
CA TYR A 30 14.93 -11.76 -15.63
C TYR A 30 15.68 -12.97 -15.07
N ASP A 31 14.99 -14.09 -14.93
CA ASP A 31 15.58 -15.34 -14.52
C ASP A 31 15.51 -16.30 -15.72
N PRO A 32 16.67 -16.63 -16.35
CA PRO A 32 16.67 -17.52 -17.52
C PRO A 32 16.12 -18.93 -17.24
N GLU A 33 16.16 -19.35 -15.96
CA GLU A 33 15.64 -20.66 -15.55
C GLU A 33 14.13 -20.67 -15.36
N HIS A 34 13.51 -19.48 -15.14
CA HIS A 34 12.08 -19.35 -14.87
C HIS A 34 11.47 -18.19 -15.68
N PRO A 35 11.57 -18.23 -17.04
CA PRO A 35 11.16 -17.08 -17.85
C PRO A 35 9.67 -16.78 -17.83
N TYR A 36 8.85 -17.72 -17.37
CA TYR A 36 7.39 -17.55 -17.34
C TYR A 36 6.87 -16.93 -16.03
N CYS A 37 7.72 -16.78 -15.02
CA CYS A 37 7.33 -16.30 -13.69
C CYS A 37 7.92 -14.92 -13.34
N ILE A 38 8.47 -14.23 -14.33
CA ILE A 38 9.18 -12.95 -14.12
C ILE A 38 8.30 -11.91 -13.43
N GLU A 39 7.05 -11.75 -13.90
CA GLU A 39 6.15 -10.74 -13.39
C GLU A 39 5.70 -11.02 -11.95
N GLU A 40 5.67 -12.29 -11.57
CA GLU A 40 5.29 -12.71 -10.21
C GLU A 40 6.38 -12.40 -9.18
N LEU A 41 7.60 -12.12 -9.62
CA LEU A 41 8.71 -11.78 -8.74
C LEU A 41 8.73 -10.32 -8.33
N GLU A 42 7.92 -9.49 -9.00
CA GLU A 42 7.79 -8.07 -8.65
C GLU A 42 7.07 -7.91 -7.31
N ARG A 43 7.63 -7.07 -6.44
CA ARG A 43 7.00 -6.78 -5.14
C ARG A 43 7.24 -5.33 -4.76
N HIS A 44 6.17 -4.57 -4.59
CA HIS A 44 6.21 -3.20 -4.07
C HIS A 44 5.16 -3.09 -2.98
N GLN A 45 5.60 -2.97 -1.74
CA GLN A 45 4.73 -3.01 -0.57
C GLN A 45 5.21 -2.02 0.48
N LEU A 46 4.25 -1.26 1.04
CA LEU A 46 4.46 -0.42 2.21
C LEU A 46 3.67 -1.06 3.34
N ILE A 47 4.35 -1.47 4.41
CA ILE A 47 3.72 -2.08 5.59
C ILE A 47 3.76 -1.05 6.71
N VAL A 48 2.59 -0.72 7.25
CA VAL A 48 2.46 0.29 8.31
C VAL A 48 2.23 -0.40 9.66
N TYR A 49 2.95 0.07 10.67
CA TYR A 49 2.94 -0.50 12.00
C TYR A 49 2.42 0.50 13.04
N ASP A 50 1.90 0.00 14.15
CA ASP A 50 1.57 0.84 15.30
C ASP A 50 2.83 1.10 16.14
N GLU A 51 2.67 1.87 17.23
CA GLU A 51 3.78 2.22 18.12
C GLU A 51 4.41 1.02 18.81
N ARG A 52 3.68 -0.09 18.90
CA ARG A 52 4.15 -1.34 19.52
C ARG A 52 4.79 -2.29 18.52
N GLY A 53 4.82 -1.92 17.24
CA GLY A 53 5.35 -2.77 16.19
C GLY A 53 4.37 -3.78 15.62
N ASN A 54 3.08 -3.66 15.92
CA ASN A 54 2.06 -4.51 15.34
C ASN A 54 1.66 -3.99 13.95
N ARG A 55 1.50 -4.90 13.00
CA ARG A 55 1.08 -4.55 11.64
C ARG A 55 -0.37 -4.07 11.64
N LEU A 56 -0.59 -2.87 11.10
CA LEU A 56 -1.93 -2.28 10.99
C LEU A 56 -2.55 -2.51 9.61
N TRP A 57 -1.83 -2.14 8.56
CA TRP A 57 -2.29 -2.25 7.19
C TRP A 57 -1.10 -2.20 6.25
N ASP A 58 -1.34 -2.54 4.99
CA ASP A 58 -0.33 -2.40 3.96
C ASP A 58 -0.92 -1.87 2.66
N ALA A 59 -0.07 -1.33 1.81
CA ALA A 59 -0.42 -0.89 0.46
C ALA A 59 0.53 -1.53 -0.52
N ILE A 60 -0.01 -2.05 -1.62
CA ILE A 60 0.78 -2.72 -2.65
C ILE A 60 0.51 -2.12 -4.02
N CYS A 61 1.52 -2.22 -4.90
CA CYS A 61 1.41 -1.84 -6.30
C CYS A 61 2.35 -2.76 -7.11
N HIS A 62 1.90 -3.98 -7.38
CA HIS A 62 2.71 -4.94 -8.10
C HIS A 62 1.82 -5.89 -8.91
N TYR A 63 2.43 -6.79 -9.67
CA TYR A 63 1.72 -7.72 -10.52
C TYR A 63 0.60 -8.43 -9.75
N GLY A 64 -0.59 -8.38 -10.33
CA GLY A 64 -1.77 -9.02 -9.73
C GLY A 64 -2.54 -8.18 -8.73
N SER A 65 -2.01 -7.03 -8.29
CA SER A 65 -2.77 -6.17 -7.38
C SER A 65 -3.76 -5.29 -8.17
N TYR A 66 -4.87 -4.95 -7.51
CA TYR A 66 -5.93 -4.19 -8.17
C TYR A 66 -5.51 -2.75 -8.44
N GLY A 67 -5.45 -2.39 -9.72
CA GLY A 67 -5.09 -1.06 -10.17
C GLY A 67 -3.62 -0.87 -10.51
N ALA A 68 -2.77 -1.87 -10.29
CA ALA A 68 -1.32 -1.75 -10.49
C ALA A 68 -0.93 -1.38 -11.92
N GLU A 69 -1.66 -1.84 -12.93
CA GLU A 69 -1.37 -1.51 -14.33
C GLU A 69 -1.51 -0.03 -14.62
N GLU A 70 -2.33 0.67 -13.83
CA GLU A 70 -2.53 2.11 -13.92
C GLU A 70 -1.73 2.88 -12.87
N GLY A 71 -0.85 2.21 -12.13
CA GLY A 71 -0.08 2.83 -11.07
C GLY A 71 -0.87 3.10 -9.80
N LEU A 72 -2.06 2.51 -9.66
CA LEU A 72 -2.92 2.67 -8.50
C LEU A 72 -2.62 1.62 -7.44
N LEU A 73 -3.07 1.89 -6.22
CA LEU A 73 -2.70 1.12 -5.03
C LEU A 73 -3.85 0.25 -4.54
N GLU A 74 -3.48 -0.89 -3.95
CA GLU A 74 -4.41 -1.77 -3.25
C GLU A 74 -4.01 -1.81 -1.78
N ILE A 75 -4.99 -1.69 -0.88
CA ILE A 75 -4.75 -1.74 0.57
C ILE A 75 -5.42 -2.95 1.20
N TYR A 76 -4.82 -3.42 2.29
CA TYR A 76 -5.34 -4.51 3.11
C TYR A 76 -5.11 -4.15 4.58
N GLY A 77 -6.10 -4.42 5.43
CA GLY A 77 -5.98 -4.20 6.86
C GLY A 77 -6.96 -3.18 7.40
N GLU A 78 -6.61 -2.53 8.52
CA GLU A 78 -7.59 -1.75 9.30
C GLU A 78 -8.14 -0.51 8.61
N ILE A 79 -7.45 0.03 7.57
CA ILE A 79 -7.95 1.21 6.85
C ILE A 79 -8.87 0.88 5.67
N VAL A 80 -9.10 -0.40 5.39
CA VAL A 80 -10.04 -0.80 4.32
C VAL A 80 -11.45 -0.39 4.73
N SER A 81 -12.20 0.15 3.75
CA SER A 81 -13.57 0.56 4.00
C SER A 81 -14.47 -0.65 4.32
N PRO A 82 -15.31 -0.56 5.37
CA PRO A 82 -16.30 -1.62 5.64
C PRO A 82 -17.26 -1.85 4.47
N MET A 83 -17.42 -0.85 3.59
CA MET A 83 -18.30 -0.94 2.43
C MET A 83 -17.68 -1.69 1.26
N ALA A 84 -16.38 -2.00 1.32
CA ALA A 84 -15.69 -2.70 0.25
C ALA A 84 -16.12 -4.17 0.12
N GLY A 85 -16.68 -4.74 1.18
CA GLY A 85 -17.17 -6.11 1.17
C GLY A 85 -16.11 -7.20 1.25
N ASP A 86 -14.88 -6.86 0.92
CA ASP A 86 -13.70 -7.74 0.99
C ASP A 86 -12.68 -7.19 1.97
N SER A 87 -11.67 -8.00 2.27
CA SER A 87 -10.56 -7.57 3.12
C SER A 87 -9.58 -6.62 2.42
N VAL A 88 -9.75 -6.41 1.11
CA VAL A 88 -8.88 -5.56 0.29
C VAL A 88 -9.69 -4.50 -0.43
N GLU A 89 -9.04 -3.41 -0.74
CA GLU A 89 -9.63 -2.31 -1.53
C GLU A 89 -8.57 -1.81 -2.50
N GLY A 90 -8.90 -1.78 -3.79
CA GLY A 90 -7.94 -1.43 -4.85
C GLY A 90 -8.31 -0.15 -5.59
N TRP A 91 -7.54 0.14 -6.65
CA TRP A 91 -7.75 1.28 -7.55
C TRP A 91 -7.63 2.63 -6.84
N LEU A 92 -6.77 2.73 -5.83
CA LEU A 92 -6.64 3.91 -4.99
C LEU A 92 -5.42 4.75 -5.37
N THR A 93 -5.57 6.09 -5.31
CA THR A 93 -4.44 7.00 -5.36
C THR A 93 -3.86 7.15 -3.96
N ALA A 94 -2.65 7.71 -3.87
CA ALA A 94 -2.07 8.05 -2.57
C ALA A 94 -2.98 8.99 -1.79
N GLU A 95 -3.58 9.98 -2.46
CA GLU A 95 -4.49 10.93 -1.82
C GLU A 95 -5.71 10.24 -1.22
N ASP A 96 -6.28 9.26 -1.91
CA ASP A 96 -7.41 8.48 -1.38
C ASP A 96 -7.03 7.81 -0.06
N ILE A 97 -5.85 7.20 0.00
CA ILE A 97 -5.35 6.52 1.20
C ILE A 97 -5.05 7.53 2.31
N ILE A 98 -4.42 8.65 1.96
CA ILE A 98 -4.10 9.72 2.92
C ILE A 98 -5.38 10.25 3.58
N LYS A 99 -6.42 10.49 2.79
CA LYS A 99 -7.73 10.91 3.33
C LYS A 99 -8.28 9.89 4.31
N ARG A 100 -8.11 8.60 4.02
CA ARG A 100 -8.56 7.54 4.90
C ARG A 100 -7.81 7.57 6.24
N ILE A 101 -6.49 7.78 6.19
CA ILE A 101 -5.64 7.91 7.39
C ILE A 101 -6.09 9.09 8.23
N GLU A 102 -6.31 10.25 7.61
CA GLU A 102 -6.72 11.48 8.32
C GLU A 102 -8.09 11.32 8.96
N GLN A 103 -9.04 10.67 8.27
CA GLN A 103 -10.37 10.41 8.82
C GLN A 103 -10.31 9.54 10.07
N ARG A 104 -9.42 8.56 10.10
CA ARG A 104 -9.27 7.71 11.28
C ARG A 104 -8.68 8.46 12.46
N LYS A 105 -7.75 9.37 12.22
CA LYS A 105 -7.20 10.24 13.28
C LYS A 105 -8.27 11.12 13.90
N GLU A 106 -9.14 11.70 13.07
CA GLU A 106 -10.25 12.52 13.54
C GLU A 106 -11.21 11.72 14.42
N LYS A 107 -11.55 10.49 14.01
CA LYS A 107 -12.42 9.62 14.80
C LYS A 107 -11.80 9.27 16.16
N LYS A 108 -10.50 9.05 16.23
CA LYS A 108 -9.82 8.80 17.51
C LYS A 108 -9.90 10.01 18.43
N HIS A 109 -9.79 11.22 17.88
CA HIS A 109 -9.91 12.45 18.66
C HIS A 109 -11.34 12.70 19.16
N GLU A 110 -12.35 12.33 18.38
CA GLU A 110 -13.75 12.48 18.78
C GLU A 110 -14.18 11.54 19.91
N ILE A 111 -13.52 10.39 20.04
CA ILE A 111 -13.84 9.40 21.07
C ILE A 111 -13.13 9.74 22.39
N ASP A 112 -12.04 10.46 22.31
CA ASP A 112 -11.30 10.90 23.48
C ASP A 112 -11.87 12.21 24.01
#